data_5727ebfd9fafb6265c8101374bfbee9f
#
_entry.id   5727ebfd9fafb6265c8101374bfbee9f
#
_cell.length_a   1.000
_cell.length_b   1.000
_cell.length_c   1.000
_cell.angle_alpha   90.00
_cell.angle_beta   90.00
_cell.angle_gamma   90.00
#
_symmetry.space_group_name_H-M   'P 1'
#
loop_
_entity.id
_entity.type
_entity.pdbx_description
1 polymer ?
#
loop_
_entity_poly.entity_id
_entity_poly.type
_entity_poly.pdbx_seq_one_letter_code
_entity_poly.pdbx_strand_id
1 'polypeptide(L)'
;MNHNNKHVLITGTVAFDDIETPNGSSGKIIGGAGTYIALAASIFSKRISLISVIGDDFLEEDIEMLQSKSINTGMIERIPGEKSFYWKGRYHSNFKNRDTLITELNALEKFNPIVNDSSRNAEIVVLGNLHPSVQLSVLDQIDETKSFVILDTMNFWMDTAIDELKKAISKTDLIVINDEEAEQLTNEKNLDAAANKIFEMGPKTVIIKKGDQGSEIFNSKESFYIPAYPVKSVVDPTGAGDCFAGGLAGYLSTQEQIDFDSLKKSMVFGTVVASYCVENFGVKGVQDINFNQIEKRLEIFKPYLL
;
A
#
# COMPACT_ATOMS: atom_id res chain seq x y z
N MET A 1 -0.44 15.68 18.72
CA MET A 1 -1.04 14.46 18.12
C MET A 1 -1.54 13.59 19.26
N ASN A 2 -2.80 13.22 19.26
CA ASN A 2 -3.42 12.45 20.35
C ASN A 2 -2.76 11.09 20.53
N HIS A 3 -2.52 10.69 21.79
CA HIS A 3 -1.91 9.40 22.17
C HIS A 3 -2.80 8.16 21.89
N ASN A 4 -3.88 8.31 21.14
CA ASN A 4 -4.92 7.27 20.95
C ASN A 4 -5.09 6.82 19.49
N ASN A 5 -4.01 6.89 18.68
CA ASN A 5 -4.10 6.38 17.32
C ASN A 5 -4.37 4.88 17.31
N LYS A 6 -5.22 4.44 16.38
CA LYS A 6 -5.45 3.02 16.11
C LYS A 6 -4.14 2.34 15.71
N HIS A 7 -3.97 1.09 16.10
CA HIS A 7 -2.84 0.27 15.70
C HIS A 7 -3.00 -0.13 14.24
N VAL A 8 -1.98 0.12 13.43
CA VAL A 8 -1.92 -0.27 12.01
C VAL A 8 -0.97 -1.45 11.87
N LEU A 9 -1.50 -2.60 11.50
CA LEU A 9 -0.72 -3.79 11.13
C LEU A 9 -0.59 -3.82 9.61
N ILE A 10 0.64 -3.92 9.13
CA ILE A 10 0.96 -3.94 7.70
C ILE A 10 1.65 -5.25 7.38
N THR A 11 1.20 -5.95 6.35
CA THR A 11 1.99 -7.03 5.73
C THR A 11 2.32 -6.64 4.29
N GLY A 12 3.57 -6.87 3.90
CA GLY A 12 4.08 -6.51 2.58
C GLY A 12 5.57 -6.78 2.47
N THR A 13 6.12 -6.70 1.27
CA THR A 13 7.55 -6.93 1.04
C THR A 13 8.39 -5.82 1.64
N VAL A 14 9.49 -6.19 2.31
CA VAL A 14 10.67 -5.36 2.55
C VAL A 14 11.74 -5.89 1.62
N ALA A 15 12.19 -5.07 0.68
CA ALA A 15 12.83 -5.57 -0.52
C ALA A 15 13.87 -4.60 -1.09
N PHE A 16 14.52 -5.04 -2.16
CA PHE A 16 15.30 -4.16 -3.02
C PHE A 16 14.65 -4.00 -4.38
N ASP A 17 14.60 -2.76 -4.85
CA ASP A 17 14.18 -2.39 -6.19
C ASP A 17 15.36 -1.83 -7.00
N ASP A 18 15.38 -2.08 -8.32
CA ASP A 18 16.29 -1.45 -9.29
C ASP A 18 15.43 -0.91 -10.44
N ILE A 19 15.31 0.40 -10.50
CA ILE A 19 14.30 1.05 -11.32
C ILE A 19 14.97 1.85 -12.42
N GLU A 20 14.58 1.57 -13.67
CA GLU A 20 14.96 2.35 -14.84
C GLU A 20 13.74 3.15 -15.32
N THR A 21 13.89 4.46 -15.52
CA THR A 21 12.88 5.34 -16.09
C THR A 21 13.48 6.20 -17.18
N PRO A 22 12.67 6.90 -18.01
CA PRO A 22 13.20 7.88 -18.96
C PRO A 22 14.05 8.98 -18.32
N ASN A 23 13.88 9.23 -17.02
CA ASN A 23 14.58 10.26 -16.26
C ASN A 23 15.86 9.76 -15.57
N GLY A 24 16.21 8.46 -15.69
CA GLY A 24 17.40 7.88 -15.11
C GLY A 24 17.19 6.50 -14.51
N SER A 25 18.11 6.07 -13.64
CA SER A 25 18.03 4.80 -12.93
C SER A 25 18.40 4.95 -11.46
N SER A 26 17.79 4.13 -10.61
CA SER A 26 18.04 4.16 -9.17
C SER A 26 19.29 3.35 -8.77
N GLY A 27 19.64 2.30 -9.55
CA GLY A 27 20.43 1.19 -9.03
C GLY A 27 19.64 0.41 -7.96
N LYS A 28 20.33 -0.49 -7.24
CA LYS A 28 19.73 -1.27 -6.14
C LYS A 28 19.47 -0.35 -4.94
N ILE A 29 18.20 -0.17 -4.59
CA ILE A 29 17.75 0.67 -3.48
C ILE A 29 16.69 -0.06 -2.65
N ILE A 30 16.42 0.43 -1.44
CA ILE A 30 15.33 -0.08 -0.62
C ILE A 30 13.98 0.20 -1.29
N GLY A 31 13.12 -0.80 -1.30
CA GLY A 31 11.78 -0.78 -1.83
C GLY A 31 10.88 -1.83 -1.19
N GLY A 32 9.91 -2.27 -1.95
CA GLY A 32 8.91 -3.26 -1.50
C GLY A 32 7.66 -2.61 -0.90
N ALA A 33 6.50 -3.22 -1.20
CA ALA A 33 5.19 -2.69 -0.84
C ALA A 33 5.06 -2.38 0.67
N GLY A 34 5.51 -3.30 1.54
CA GLY A 34 5.46 -3.09 3.00
C GLY A 34 6.27 -1.89 3.46
N THR A 35 7.44 -1.66 2.85
CA THR A 35 8.29 -0.51 3.16
C THR A 35 7.59 0.81 2.82
N TYR A 36 7.05 0.93 1.60
CA TYR A 36 6.34 2.14 1.17
C TYR A 36 5.08 2.40 2.01
N ILE A 37 4.27 1.37 2.24
CA ILE A 37 3.05 1.48 3.05
C ILE A 37 3.39 1.96 4.47
N ALA A 38 4.40 1.33 5.11
CA ALA A 38 4.77 1.64 6.49
C ALA A 38 5.34 3.05 6.63
N LEU A 39 6.23 3.48 5.74
CA LEU A 39 6.77 4.83 5.72
C LEU A 39 5.67 5.88 5.52
N ALA A 40 4.78 5.67 4.56
CA ALA A 40 3.66 6.56 4.31
C ALA A 40 2.71 6.67 5.52
N ALA A 41 2.38 5.54 6.17
CA ALA A 41 1.53 5.53 7.35
C ALA A 41 2.20 6.21 8.56
N SER A 42 3.54 6.13 8.67
CA SER A 42 4.31 6.70 9.80
C SER A 42 4.27 8.22 9.88
N ILE A 43 3.85 8.89 8.80
CA ILE A 43 3.63 10.34 8.78
C ILE A 43 2.49 10.73 9.76
N PHE A 44 1.50 9.86 9.93
CA PHE A 44 0.28 10.10 10.69
C PHE A 44 0.24 9.34 12.01
N SER A 45 0.79 8.13 12.06
CA SER A 45 0.71 7.22 13.20
C SER A 45 2.09 6.84 13.73
N LYS A 46 2.15 6.59 15.06
CA LYS A 46 3.31 6.02 15.74
C LYS A 46 3.04 4.58 16.25
N ARG A 47 1.89 4.02 15.93
CA ARG A 47 1.49 2.65 16.30
C ARG A 47 1.38 1.80 15.04
N ILE A 48 2.54 1.50 14.46
CA ILE A 48 2.65 0.71 13.22
C ILE A 48 3.47 -0.53 13.48
N SER A 49 2.99 -1.68 13.04
CA SER A 49 3.72 -2.93 13.03
C SER A 49 3.83 -3.46 11.60
N LEU A 50 5.02 -3.86 11.20
CA LEU A 50 5.31 -4.38 9.86
C LEU A 50 5.68 -5.87 9.94
N ILE A 51 4.94 -6.70 9.20
CA ILE A 51 5.23 -8.11 8.99
C ILE A 51 5.85 -8.27 7.61
N SER A 52 7.03 -8.86 7.57
CA SER A 52 7.76 -9.10 6.32
C SER A 52 8.84 -10.17 6.50
N VAL A 53 9.60 -10.41 5.45
CA VAL A 53 10.76 -11.29 5.45
C VAL A 53 11.91 -10.65 4.67
N ILE A 54 13.14 -10.83 5.17
CA ILE A 54 14.37 -10.35 4.56
C ILE A 54 15.45 -11.44 4.57
N GLY A 55 16.48 -11.26 3.78
CA GLY A 55 17.70 -12.08 3.80
C GLY A 55 18.85 -11.42 4.53
N ASP A 56 20.04 -12.08 4.44
CA ASP A 56 21.27 -11.59 5.08
C ASP A 56 21.86 -10.33 4.42
N ASP A 57 21.45 -10.04 3.20
CA ASP A 57 21.91 -8.87 2.43
C ASP A 57 21.16 -7.57 2.80
N PHE A 58 20.14 -7.64 3.66
CA PHE A 58 19.44 -6.44 4.15
C PHE A 58 20.20 -5.86 5.34
N LEU A 59 20.64 -4.61 5.21
CA LEU A 59 21.52 -3.99 6.19
C LEU A 59 20.75 -3.60 7.45
N GLU A 60 21.45 -3.62 8.61
CA GLU A 60 20.85 -3.22 9.88
C GLU A 60 20.47 -1.74 9.89
N GLU A 61 21.27 -0.88 9.22
CA GLU A 61 20.96 0.54 9.07
C GLU A 61 19.61 0.82 8.37
N ASP A 62 19.20 -0.09 7.48
CA ASP A 62 17.90 -0.01 6.79
C ASP A 62 16.75 -0.34 7.74
N ILE A 63 16.95 -1.31 8.63
CA ILE A 63 15.99 -1.63 9.71
C ILE A 63 15.93 -0.46 10.71
N GLU A 64 17.06 0.09 11.11
CA GLU A 64 17.13 1.25 12.01
C GLU A 64 16.43 2.48 11.41
N MET A 65 16.52 2.68 10.10
CA MET A 65 15.78 3.73 9.39
C MET A 65 14.27 3.56 9.59
N LEU A 66 13.73 2.35 9.39
CA LEU A 66 12.31 2.07 9.63
C LEU A 66 11.92 2.30 11.10
N GLN A 67 12.73 1.83 12.03
CA GLN A 67 12.50 2.01 13.48
C GLN A 67 12.53 3.50 13.87
N SER A 68 13.40 4.31 13.25
CA SER A 68 13.46 5.75 13.47
C SER A 68 12.16 6.49 13.13
N LYS A 69 11.34 5.90 12.24
CA LYS A 69 9.99 6.38 11.89
C LYS A 69 8.88 5.82 12.79
N SER A 70 9.27 5.17 13.91
CA SER A 70 8.36 4.51 14.86
C SER A 70 7.59 3.31 14.26
N ILE A 71 8.19 2.63 13.29
CA ILE A 71 7.69 1.39 12.73
C ILE A 71 8.26 0.24 13.56
N ASN A 72 7.39 -0.58 14.14
CA ASN A 72 7.80 -1.80 14.84
C ASN A 72 8.16 -2.88 13.80
N THR A 73 9.44 -3.23 13.76
CA THR A 73 10.04 -4.21 12.84
C THR A 73 10.20 -5.59 13.46
N GLY A 74 9.71 -5.83 14.67
CA GLY A 74 9.88 -7.07 15.42
C GLY A 74 9.21 -8.30 14.79
N MET A 75 8.42 -8.12 13.73
CA MET A 75 7.84 -9.19 12.92
C MET A 75 8.43 -9.24 11.49
N ILE A 76 9.58 -8.61 11.27
CA ILE A 76 10.37 -8.83 10.06
C ILE A 76 11.28 -10.01 10.34
N GLU A 77 11.00 -11.14 9.70
CA GLU A 77 11.82 -12.34 9.82
C GLU A 77 13.08 -12.20 8.94
N ARG A 78 14.26 -12.57 9.48
CA ARG A 78 15.49 -12.72 8.69
C ARG A 78 15.77 -14.18 8.47
N ILE A 79 15.85 -14.62 7.21
CA ILE A 79 16.16 -16.02 6.85
C ILE A 79 17.67 -16.13 6.59
N PRO A 80 18.42 -16.83 7.46
CA PRO A 80 19.85 -16.99 7.29
C PRO A 80 20.21 -17.73 5.99
N GLY A 81 21.24 -17.25 5.31
CA GLY A 81 21.73 -17.81 4.05
C GLY A 81 20.94 -17.39 2.81
N GLU A 82 19.82 -16.70 2.97
CA GLU A 82 19.03 -16.18 1.86
C GLU A 82 19.34 -14.72 1.56
N LYS A 83 19.02 -14.29 0.33
CA LYS A 83 18.94 -12.87 -0.05
C LYS A 83 17.52 -12.35 0.17
N SER A 84 17.37 -11.05 0.26
CA SER A 84 16.07 -10.39 0.26
C SER A 84 15.43 -10.42 -1.13
N PHE A 85 14.11 -10.29 -1.19
CA PHE A 85 13.39 -10.12 -2.45
C PHE A 85 14.02 -8.98 -3.26
N TYR A 86 14.19 -9.21 -4.56
CA TYR A 86 14.74 -8.24 -5.49
C TYR A 86 13.88 -8.15 -6.74
N TRP A 87 13.54 -6.92 -7.11
CA TRP A 87 12.81 -6.62 -8.34
C TRP A 87 13.56 -5.58 -9.16
N LYS A 88 13.68 -5.84 -10.48
CA LYS A 88 14.18 -4.87 -11.44
C LYS A 88 13.14 -4.60 -12.50
N GLY A 89 12.79 -3.32 -12.70
CA GLY A 89 11.81 -2.89 -13.66
C GLY A 89 12.25 -1.70 -14.50
N ARG A 90 11.69 -1.61 -15.70
CA ARG A 90 11.90 -0.48 -16.60
C ARG A 90 10.59 0.13 -17.00
N TYR A 91 10.40 1.42 -16.71
CA TYR A 91 9.23 2.18 -17.14
C TYR A 91 9.43 2.75 -18.55
N HIS A 92 8.36 2.71 -19.34
CA HIS A 92 8.28 3.32 -20.64
C HIS A 92 8.12 4.84 -20.52
N SER A 93 8.19 5.56 -21.67
CA SER A 93 8.11 7.03 -21.72
C SER A 93 6.81 7.62 -21.18
N ASN A 94 5.74 6.82 -21.10
CA ASN A 94 4.45 7.24 -20.56
C ASN A 94 4.33 7.07 -19.03
N PHE A 95 5.33 6.49 -18.35
CA PHE A 95 5.34 6.15 -16.92
C PHE A 95 4.18 5.25 -16.44
N LYS A 96 3.34 4.76 -17.35
CA LYS A 96 2.22 3.83 -17.04
C LYS A 96 2.65 2.38 -17.25
N ASN A 97 3.22 2.11 -18.42
CA ASN A 97 3.68 0.77 -18.77
C ASN A 97 5.08 0.52 -18.25
N ARG A 98 5.31 -0.69 -17.73
CA ARG A 98 6.62 -1.15 -17.27
C ARG A 98 6.89 -2.57 -17.72
N ASP A 99 8.16 -2.87 -17.95
CA ASP A 99 8.66 -4.23 -18.14
C ASP A 99 9.29 -4.70 -16.83
N THR A 100 8.94 -5.88 -16.36
CA THR A 100 9.69 -6.56 -15.31
C THR A 100 10.89 -7.24 -15.96
N LEU A 101 12.10 -6.83 -15.59
CA LEU A 101 13.36 -7.37 -16.13
C LEU A 101 13.88 -8.54 -15.29
N ILE A 102 13.77 -8.43 -13.96
CA ILE A 102 14.23 -9.45 -13.02
C ILE A 102 13.25 -9.50 -11.84
N THR A 103 12.95 -10.71 -11.39
CA THR A 103 12.28 -10.97 -10.11
C THR A 103 12.98 -12.13 -9.44
N GLU A 104 13.58 -11.88 -8.27
CA GLU A 104 14.20 -12.90 -7.43
C GLU A 104 13.41 -12.97 -6.12
N LEU A 105 12.68 -14.08 -5.92
CA LEU A 105 11.85 -14.25 -4.72
C LEU A 105 12.70 -14.40 -3.46
N ASN A 106 13.78 -15.19 -3.53
CA ASN A 106 14.72 -15.36 -2.43
C ASN A 106 14.02 -15.70 -1.09
N ALA A 107 14.29 -14.97 -0.01
CA ALA A 107 13.64 -15.17 1.29
C ALA A 107 12.11 -15.13 1.23
N LEU A 108 11.52 -14.36 0.30
CA LEU A 108 10.07 -14.24 0.14
C LEU A 108 9.40 -15.57 -0.22
N GLU A 109 10.08 -16.47 -0.93
CA GLU A 109 9.55 -17.81 -1.28
C GLU A 109 9.25 -18.66 -0.04
N LYS A 110 9.99 -18.41 1.04
CA LYS A 110 9.88 -19.15 2.32
C LYS A 110 9.01 -18.42 3.35
N PHE A 111 8.45 -17.27 2.98
CA PHE A 111 7.73 -16.42 3.93
C PHE A 111 6.45 -17.06 4.45
N ASN A 112 6.41 -17.27 5.76
CA ASN A 112 5.23 -17.71 6.48
C ASN A 112 4.95 -16.72 7.63
N PRO A 113 4.04 -15.75 7.44
CA PRO A 113 3.84 -14.67 8.39
C PRO A 113 3.31 -15.16 9.73
N ILE A 114 3.89 -14.65 10.81
CA ILE A 114 3.41 -14.90 12.18
C ILE A 114 3.00 -13.56 12.79
N VAL A 115 1.71 -13.44 13.13
CA VAL A 115 1.17 -12.28 13.85
C VAL A 115 1.38 -12.48 15.34
N ASN A 116 2.14 -11.59 15.98
CA ASN A 116 2.34 -11.66 17.43
C ASN A 116 1.06 -11.24 18.20
N ASP A 117 0.94 -11.64 19.45
CA ASP A 117 -0.27 -11.42 20.26
C ASP A 117 -0.64 -9.95 20.41
N SER A 118 0.34 -9.03 20.44
CA SER A 118 0.09 -7.59 20.54
C SER A 118 -0.52 -6.99 19.30
N SER A 119 -0.40 -7.65 18.14
CA SER A 119 -0.88 -7.18 16.84
C SER A 119 -2.14 -7.87 16.34
N ARG A 120 -2.57 -8.99 16.99
CA ARG A 120 -3.81 -9.71 16.58
C ARG A 120 -5.09 -8.88 16.69
N ASN A 121 -5.09 -7.86 17.54
CA ASN A 121 -6.20 -6.92 17.71
C ASN A 121 -5.90 -5.55 17.08
N ALA A 122 -5.08 -5.49 16.03
CA ALA A 122 -4.84 -4.24 15.31
C ALA A 122 -6.15 -3.73 14.71
N GLU A 123 -6.45 -2.45 14.93
CA GLU A 123 -7.71 -1.84 14.49
C GLU A 123 -7.75 -1.56 12.98
N ILE A 124 -6.58 -1.49 12.34
CA ILE A 124 -6.44 -1.37 10.89
C ILE A 124 -5.41 -2.40 10.44
N VAL A 125 -5.75 -3.17 9.42
CA VAL A 125 -4.85 -4.15 8.79
C VAL A 125 -4.71 -3.80 7.32
N VAL A 126 -3.46 -3.65 6.85
CA VAL A 126 -3.16 -3.42 5.44
C VAL A 126 -2.44 -4.64 4.88
N LEU A 127 -3.12 -5.32 3.98
CA LEU A 127 -2.58 -6.44 3.21
C LEU A 127 -1.98 -5.88 1.92
N GLY A 128 -0.70 -5.56 1.95
CA GLY A 128 0.04 -5.11 0.77
C GLY A 128 0.18 -6.21 -0.28
N ASN A 129 0.68 -5.84 -1.45
CA ASN A 129 0.84 -6.76 -2.56
C ASN A 129 1.79 -7.92 -2.23
N LEU A 130 1.20 -9.08 -1.96
CA LEU A 130 1.84 -10.37 -1.68
C LEU A 130 1.00 -11.49 -2.29
N HIS A 131 1.57 -12.71 -2.34
CA HIS A 131 0.79 -13.87 -2.73
C HIS A 131 -0.48 -13.99 -1.87
N PRO A 132 -1.67 -14.21 -2.44
CA PRO A 132 -2.93 -14.21 -1.69
C PRO A 132 -2.96 -15.22 -0.53
N SER A 133 -2.24 -16.36 -0.63
CA SER A 133 -2.14 -17.30 0.51
C SER A 133 -1.42 -16.70 1.72
N VAL A 134 -0.46 -15.80 1.50
CA VAL A 134 0.22 -15.06 2.59
C VAL A 134 -0.75 -14.06 3.22
N GLN A 135 -1.53 -13.35 2.41
CA GLN A 135 -2.57 -12.43 2.90
C GLN A 135 -3.62 -13.20 3.72
N LEU A 136 -4.07 -14.36 3.24
CA LEU A 136 -5.01 -15.23 3.97
C LEU A 136 -4.42 -15.73 5.29
N SER A 137 -3.14 -16.11 5.30
CA SER A 137 -2.46 -16.53 6.54
C SER A 137 -2.43 -15.44 7.61
N VAL A 138 -2.30 -14.16 7.22
CA VAL A 138 -2.42 -13.04 8.18
C VAL A 138 -3.86 -12.87 8.65
N LEU A 139 -4.84 -12.94 7.73
CA LEU A 139 -6.27 -12.83 8.06
C LEU A 139 -6.71 -13.89 9.07
N ASP A 140 -6.24 -15.12 8.93
CA ASP A 140 -6.59 -16.22 9.84
C ASP A 140 -5.98 -16.05 11.25
N GLN A 141 -5.06 -15.11 11.46
CA GLN A 141 -4.39 -14.86 12.74
C GLN A 141 -4.85 -13.59 13.46
N ILE A 142 -5.66 -12.75 12.82
CA ILE A 142 -6.18 -11.50 13.41
C ILE A 142 -7.63 -11.67 13.89
N ASP A 143 -8.09 -10.74 14.73
CA ASP A 143 -9.50 -10.63 15.10
C ASP A 143 -10.25 -9.77 14.08
N GLU A 144 -10.84 -10.42 13.07
CA GLU A 144 -11.58 -9.75 11.99
C GLU A 144 -12.73 -8.86 12.52
N THR A 145 -13.25 -9.13 13.72
CA THR A 145 -14.35 -8.33 14.30
C THR A 145 -13.89 -6.96 14.83
N LYS A 146 -12.58 -6.79 15.03
CA LYS A 146 -11.95 -5.57 15.55
C LYS A 146 -11.17 -4.81 14.50
N SER A 147 -10.86 -5.46 13.38
CA SER A 147 -9.96 -4.94 12.36
C SER A 147 -10.75 -4.41 11.17
N PHE A 148 -10.40 -3.22 10.70
CA PHE A 148 -10.76 -2.73 9.37
C PHE A 148 -9.67 -3.17 8.40
N VAL A 149 -10.01 -4.05 7.46
CA VAL A 149 -9.07 -4.70 6.56
C VAL A 149 -9.03 -4.02 5.21
N ILE A 150 -7.84 -3.56 4.82
CA ILE A 150 -7.53 -2.95 3.52
C ILE A 150 -6.67 -3.93 2.73
N LEU A 151 -7.07 -4.27 1.50
CA LEU A 151 -6.33 -5.16 0.63
C LEU A 151 -5.86 -4.42 -0.62
N ASP A 152 -4.58 -4.57 -0.94
CA ASP A 152 -3.98 -4.25 -2.23
C ASP A 152 -3.55 -5.53 -2.95
N THR A 153 -3.52 -5.51 -4.30
CA THR A 153 -3.17 -6.67 -5.12
C THR A 153 -2.53 -6.22 -6.43
N MET A 154 -2.29 -7.16 -7.33
CA MET A 154 -1.80 -6.86 -8.69
C MET A 154 -2.30 -7.90 -9.71
N ASN A 155 -2.21 -7.53 -10.98
CA ASN A 155 -2.61 -8.36 -12.13
C ASN A 155 -2.06 -9.79 -12.08
N PHE A 156 -0.80 -9.96 -11.66
CA PHE A 156 -0.15 -11.26 -11.60
C PHE A 156 -0.91 -12.28 -10.74
N TRP A 157 -1.49 -11.86 -9.64
CA TRP A 157 -2.28 -12.75 -8.78
C TRP A 157 -3.65 -13.08 -9.38
N MET A 158 -4.19 -12.19 -10.20
CA MET A 158 -5.41 -12.47 -10.96
C MET A 158 -5.21 -13.55 -12.01
N ASP A 159 -3.98 -13.64 -12.57
CA ASP A 159 -3.63 -14.67 -13.56
C ASP A 159 -3.21 -16.01 -12.91
N THR A 160 -2.59 -15.97 -11.72
CA THR A 160 -1.90 -17.15 -11.16
C THR A 160 -2.53 -17.71 -9.89
N ALA A 161 -3.33 -16.94 -9.15
CA ALA A 161 -3.87 -17.28 -7.82
C ALA A 161 -5.28 -16.69 -7.59
N ILE A 162 -6.13 -16.69 -8.63
CA ILE A 162 -7.44 -16.00 -8.59
C ILE A 162 -8.38 -16.53 -7.49
N ASP A 163 -8.36 -17.82 -7.21
CA ASP A 163 -9.25 -18.42 -6.22
C ASP A 163 -8.88 -18.01 -4.79
N GLU A 164 -7.57 -17.99 -4.46
CA GLU A 164 -7.07 -17.48 -3.19
C GLU A 164 -7.29 -15.97 -3.09
N LEU A 165 -7.08 -15.23 -4.18
CA LEU A 165 -7.32 -13.80 -4.20
C LEU A 165 -8.79 -13.48 -3.91
N LYS A 166 -9.75 -14.17 -4.52
CA LYS A 166 -11.18 -13.99 -4.24
C LYS A 166 -11.52 -14.32 -2.79
N LYS A 167 -10.88 -15.33 -2.20
CA LYS A 167 -11.05 -15.65 -0.76
C LYS A 167 -10.50 -14.52 0.11
N ALA A 168 -9.32 -13.95 -0.21
CA ALA A 168 -8.78 -12.82 0.53
C ALA A 168 -9.70 -11.58 0.41
N ILE A 169 -10.15 -11.26 -0.82
CA ILE A 169 -11.10 -10.17 -1.07
C ILE A 169 -12.38 -10.33 -0.24
N SER A 170 -12.92 -11.55 -0.13
CA SER A 170 -14.19 -11.78 0.60
C SER A 170 -14.09 -11.51 2.11
N LYS A 171 -12.88 -11.40 2.66
CA LYS A 171 -12.59 -11.14 4.07
C LYS A 171 -12.15 -9.69 4.32
N THR A 172 -12.26 -8.79 3.34
CA THR A 172 -11.79 -7.40 3.45
C THR A 172 -12.94 -6.39 3.49
N ASP A 173 -12.73 -5.26 4.13
CA ASP A 173 -13.68 -4.14 4.18
C ASP A 173 -13.48 -3.19 2.99
N LEU A 174 -12.23 -2.99 2.59
CA LEU A 174 -11.80 -2.09 1.54
C LEU A 174 -10.77 -2.76 0.62
N ILE A 175 -11.02 -2.74 -0.68
CA ILE A 175 -10.01 -3.06 -1.68
C ILE A 175 -9.52 -1.77 -2.37
N VAL A 176 -8.21 -1.66 -2.58
CA VAL A 176 -7.55 -0.52 -3.23
C VAL A 176 -6.80 -1.02 -4.45
N ILE A 177 -7.35 -0.86 -5.63
CA ILE A 177 -6.80 -1.35 -6.90
C ILE A 177 -6.72 -0.24 -7.95
N ASN A 178 -6.01 -0.48 -9.06
CA ASN A 178 -6.04 0.43 -10.18
C ASN A 178 -7.15 0.05 -11.20
N ASP A 179 -7.36 0.89 -12.20
CA ASP A 179 -8.40 0.72 -13.21
C ASP A 179 -8.16 -0.53 -14.10
N GLU A 180 -6.92 -0.84 -14.45
CA GLU A 180 -6.56 -2.04 -15.22
C GLU A 180 -6.82 -3.31 -14.38
N GLU A 181 -6.48 -3.30 -13.10
CA GLU A 181 -6.75 -4.38 -12.16
C GLU A 181 -8.27 -4.57 -11.94
N ALA A 182 -9.01 -3.46 -11.84
CA ALA A 182 -10.47 -3.52 -11.71
C ALA A 182 -11.12 -4.12 -12.97
N GLU A 183 -10.67 -3.71 -14.17
CA GLU A 183 -11.14 -4.30 -15.44
C GLU A 183 -10.80 -5.79 -15.51
N GLN A 184 -9.57 -6.19 -15.18
CA GLN A 184 -9.15 -7.59 -15.23
C GLN A 184 -9.93 -8.47 -14.25
N LEU A 185 -10.11 -8.00 -13.00
CA LEU A 185 -10.80 -8.75 -11.94
C LEU A 185 -12.29 -8.98 -12.28
N THR A 186 -12.92 -8.01 -12.93
CA THR A 186 -14.39 -7.97 -13.12
C THR A 186 -14.84 -8.18 -14.56
N ASN A 187 -13.94 -8.00 -15.53
CA ASN A 187 -14.23 -7.88 -16.96
C ASN A 187 -15.20 -6.73 -17.28
N GLU A 188 -15.13 -5.63 -16.50
CA GLU A 188 -15.93 -4.42 -16.69
C GLU A 188 -15.04 -3.20 -16.89
N LYS A 189 -15.29 -2.42 -17.96
CA LYS A 189 -14.58 -1.15 -18.23
C LYS A 189 -15.20 0.04 -17.53
N ASN A 190 -16.48 -0.04 -17.22
CA ASN A 190 -17.16 0.98 -16.46
C ASN A 190 -16.86 0.79 -14.98
N LEU A 191 -16.37 1.84 -14.30
CA LEU A 191 -15.92 1.75 -12.92
C LEU A 191 -17.05 1.46 -11.93
N ASP A 192 -18.27 1.99 -12.16
CA ASP A 192 -19.43 1.66 -11.32
C ASP A 192 -19.80 0.20 -11.45
N ALA A 193 -19.78 -0.36 -12.67
CA ALA A 193 -20.06 -1.77 -12.91
C ALA A 193 -18.97 -2.66 -12.29
N ALA A 194 -17.70 -2.26 -12.41
CA ALA A 194 -16.59 -2.96 -11.78
C ALA A 194 -16.72 -2.96 -10.24
N ALA A 195 -16.99 -1.80 -9.63
CA ALA A 195 -17.20 -1.69 -8.20
C ALA A 195 -18.36 -2.57 -7.72
N ASN A 196 -19.49 -2.59 -8.43
CA ASN A 196 -20.62 -3.45 -8.09
C ASN A 196 -20.28 -4.94 -8.10
N LYS A 197 -19.52 -5.41 -9.10
CA LYS A 197 -19.04 -6.80 -9.12
C LYS A 197 -18.07 -7.11 -7.99
N ILE A 198 -17.25 -6.14 -7.59
CA ILE A 198 -16.34 -6.32 -6.45
C ILE A 198 -17.13 -6.38 -5.13
N PHE A 199 -18.20 -5.60 -4.97
CA PHE A 199 -19.09 -5.72 -3.79
C PHE A 199 -19.70 -7.12 -3.66
N GLU A 200 -20.03 -7.78 -4.78
CA GLU A 200 -20.50 -9.18 -4.78
C GLU A 200 -19.43 -10.17 -4.26
N MET A 201 -18.14 -9.79 -4.29
CA MET A 201 -17.05 -10.61 -3.77
C MET A 201 -16.83 -10.42 -2.25
N GLY A 202 -17.41 -9.37 -1.60
CA GLY A 202 -17.36 -9.19 -0.15
C GLY A 202 -17.08 -7.78 0.36
N PRO A 203 -16.15 -7.00 -0.22
CA PRO A 203 -15.83 -5.65 0.28
C PRO A 203 -17.05 -4.72 0.28
N LYS A 204 -17.13 -3.86 1.30
CA LYS A 204 -18.18 -2.84 1.36
C LYS A 204 -17.77 -1.55 0.66
N THR A 205 -16.49 -1.39 0.40
CA THR A 205 -15.90 -0.21 -0.21
C THR A 205 -14.80 -0.60 -1.20
N VAL A 206 -14.75 0.12 -2.32
CA VAL A 206 -13.74 -0.07 -3.38
C VAL A 206 -13.12 1.28 -3.69
N ILE A 207 -11.79 1.35 -3.73
CA ILE A 207 -11.07 2.50 -4.28
C ILE A 207 -10.40 2.07 -5.58
N ILE A 208 -10.67 2.79 -6.67
CA ILE A 208 -10.05 2.58 -7.98
C ILE A 208 -9.13 3.76 -8.27
N LYS A 209 -7.82 3.47 -8.33
CA LYS A 209 -6.76 4.42 -8.68
C LYS A 209 -6.67 4.53 -10.21
N LYS A 210 -6.55 5.77 -10.73
CA LYS A 210 -6.48 6.05 -12.18
C LYS A 210 -5.19 6.81 -12.55
N GLY A 211 -4.12 6.61 -11.79
CA GLY A 211 -2.83 7.27 -11.98
C GLY A 211 -2.94 8.79 -11.96
N ASP A 212 -2.51 9.46 -13.03
CA ASP A 212 -2.56 10.90 -13.20
C ASP A 212 -3.98 11.49 -13.30
N GLN A 213 -4.99 10.64 -13.47
CA GLN A 213 -6.40 11.02 -13.45
C GLN A 213 -7.03 10.98 -12.05
N GLY A 214 -6.25 10.66 -11.00
CA GLY A 214 -6.75 10.63 -9.63
C GLY A 214 -7.31 9.28 -9.20
N SER A 215 -8.31 9.29 -8.32
CA SER A 215 -8.92 8.08 -7.79
C SER A 215 -10.40 8.28 -7.45
N GLU A 216 -11.13 7.19 -7.36
CA GLU A 216 -12.55 7.20 -7.05
C GLU A 216 -12.87 6.11 -6.04
N ILE A 217 -13.66 6.45 -5.02
CA ILE A 217 -14.15 5.53 -4.00
C ILE A 217 -15.64 5.27 -4.21
N PHE A 218 -16.03 4.03 -4.04
CA PHE A 218 -17.39 3.56 -4.21
C PHE A 218 -17.85 2.82 -2.95
N ASN A 219 -19.10 3.02 -2.60
CA ASN A 219 -19.86 2.12 -1.75
C ASN A 219 -21.20 1.78 -2.45
N SER A 220 -22.07 1.02 -1.82
CA SER A 220 -23.36 0.61 -2.42
C SER A 220 -24.36 1.77 -2.67
N LYS A 221 -24.06 3.00 -2.24
CA LYS A 221 -25.00 4.14 -2.29
C LYS A 221 -24.48 5.31 -3.11
N GLU A 222 -23.18 5.56 -3.06
CA GLU A 222 -22.56 6.76 -3.62
C GLU A 222 -21.12 6.50 -4.04
N SER A 223 -20.59 7.34 -4.90
CA SER A 223 -19.17 7.43 -5.22
C SER A 223 -18.62 8.83 -4.95
N PHE A 224 -17.30 8.91 -4.81
CA PHE A 224 -16.59 10.18 -4.62
C PHE A 224 -15.26 10.15 -5.35
N TYR A 225 -15.06 11.14 -6.22
CA TYR A 225 -13.86 11.28 -7.02
C TYR A 225 -12.96 12.39 -6.48
N ILE A 226 -11.63 12.16 -6.52
CA ILE A 226 -10.63 13.19 -6.33
C ILE A 226 -9.61 13.18 -7.48
N PRO A 227 -9.16 14.35 -7.96
CA PRO A 227 -8.07 14.42 -8.94
C PRO A 227 -6.73 14.04 -8.33
N ALA A 228 -5.77 13.67 -9.18
CA ALA A 228 -4.37 13.54 -8.74
C ALA A 228 -3.79 14.92 -8.35
N TYR A 229 -2.78 14.91 -7.46
CA TYR A 229 -2.01 16.11 -7.19
C TYR A 229 -1.14 16.46 -8.42
N PRO A 230 -1.16 17.71 -8.89
CA PRO A 230 -0.38 18.13 -10.06
C PRO A 230 1.12 18.25 -9.71
N VAL A 231 1.86 17.16 -9.85
CA VAL A 231 3.33 17.16 -9.69
C VAL A 231 4.01 17.85 -10.87
N LYS A 232 5.17 18.46 -10.63
CA LYS A 232 5.93 19.13 -11.69
C LYS A 232 6.57 18.12 -12.66
N SER A 233 7.07 17.02 -12.14
CA SER A 233 7.62 15.95 -12.95
C SER A 233 7.53 14.61 -12.17
N VAL A 234 7.28 13.53 -12.89
CA VAL A 234 7.38 12.18 -12.36
C VAL A 234 8.80 11.70 -12.59
N VAL A 235 9.46 11.23 -11.53
CA VAL A 235 10.80 10.62 -11.59
C VAL A 235 10.66 9.11 -11.59
N ASP A 236 9.87 8.56 -10.65
CA ASP A 236 9.67 7.13 -10.45
C ASP A 236 8.26 6.88 -9.89
N PRO A 237 7.36 6.19 -10.63
CA PRO A 237 6.02 5.89 -10.14
C PRO A 237 5.95 4.66 -9.22
N THR A 238 7.08 3.94 -9.00
CA THR A 238 7.13 2.76 -8.14
C THR A 238 6.74 3.12 -6.71
N GLY A 239 5.90 2.29 -6.11
CA GLY A 239 5.45 2.49 -4.73
C GLY A 239 4.38 3.59 -4.55
N ALA A 240 3.95 4.27 -5.63
CA ALA A 240 2.91 5.31 -5.51
C ALA A 240 1.58 4.76 -4.99
N GLY A 241 1.18 3.58 -5.46
CA GLY A 241 -0.01 2.85 -4.97
C GLY A 241 0.12 2.45 -3.51
N ASP A 242 1.29 1.94 -3.14
CA ASP A 242 1.61 1.56 -1.76
C ASP A 242 1.63 2.79 -0.83
N CYS A 243 2.22 3.89 -1.27
CA CYS A 243 2.21 5.16 -0.54
C CYS A 243 0.79 5.72 -0.39
N PHE A 244 -0.05 5.56 -1.41
CA PHE A 244 -1.46 5.91 -1.31
C PHE A 244 -2.16 5.08 -0.23
N ALA A 245 -2.01 3.76 -0.25
CA ALA A 245 -2.61 2.86 0.74
C ALA A 245 -2.08 3.14 2.17
N GLY A 246 -0.77 3.40 2.29
CA GLY A 246 -0.13 3.76 3.56
C GLY A 246 -0.60 5.09 4.11
N GLY A 247 -0.68 6.14 3.27
CA GLY A 247 -1.20 7.45 3.65
C GLY A 247 -2.67 7.40 4.07
N LEU A 248 -3.47 6.64 3.34
CA LEU A 248 -4.88 6.35 3.66
C LEU A 248 -5.00 5.68 5.04
N ALA A 249 -4.32 4.55 5.24
CA ALA A 249 -4.36 3.80 6.50
C ALA A 249 -3.83 4.62 7.68
N GLY A 250 -2.74 5.35 7.46
CA GLY A 250 -2.15 6.24 8.47
C GLY A 250 -3.11 7.32 8.91
N TYR A 251 -3.80 8.00 7.99
CA TYR A 251 -4.82 8.99 8.33
C TYR A 251 -6.01 8.34 9.05
N LEU A 252 -6.53 7.21 8.55
CA LEU A 252 -7.64 6.49 9.21
C LEU A 252 -7.31 6.11 10.65
N SER A 253 -6.05 5.83 10.96
CA SER A 253 -5.63 5.50 12.33
C SER A 253 -5.86 6.64 13.33
N THR A 254 -5.97 7.88 12.85
CA THR A 254 -6.23 9.07 13.67
C THR A 254 -7.71 9.35 13.88
N GLN A 255 -8.61 8.64 13.18
CA GLN A 255 -10.05 8.87 13.22
C GLN A 255 -10.70 8.02 14.31
N GLU A 256 -11.71 8.57 15.00
CA GLU A 256 -12.48 7.82 16.00
C GLU A 256 -13.27 6.68 15.36
N GLN A 257 -13.93 6.97 14.24
CA GLN A 257 -14.72 6.01 13.47
C GLN A 257 -14.20 5.92 12.03
N ILE A 258 -14.33 4.73 11.45
CA ILE A 258 -14.05 4.50 10.03
C ILE A 258 -15.42 4.40 9.34
N ASP A 259 -15.82 5.48 8.72
CA ASP A 259 -17.03 5.61 7.93
C ASP A 259 -16.70 6.14 6.52
N PHE A 260 -17.70 6.32 5.67
CA PHE A 260 -17.46 6.73 4.29
C PHE A 260 -16.86 8.14 4.19
N ASP A 261 -17.19 9.04 5.12
CA ASP A 261 -16.63 10.39 5.14
C ASP A 261 -15.16 10.39 5.55
N SER A 262 -14.79 9.60 6.55
CA SER A 262 -13.38 9.41 6.92
C SER A 262 -12.58 8.72 5.82
N LEU A 263 -13.20 7.80 5.07
CA LEU A 263 -12.58 7.15 3.90
C LEU A 263 -12.37 8.13 2.75
N LYS A 264 -13.34 8.99 2.42
CA LYS A 264 -13.16 10.07 1.42
C LYS A 264 -12.00 10.99 1.78
N LYS A 265 -11.93 11.42 3.05
CA LYS A 265 -10.82 12.24 3.53
C LYS A 265 -9.49 11.48 3.47
N SER A 266 -9.47 10.21 3.83
CA SER A 266 -8.25 9.39 3.78
C SER A 266 -7.66 9.24 2.37
N MET A 267 -8.52 9.22 1.33
CA MET A 267 -8.06 9.25 -0.07
C MET A 267 -7.30 10.53 -0.40
N VAL A 268 -7.74 11.68 0.12
CA VAL A 268 -7.03 12.95 -0.09
C VAL A 268 -5.62 12.86 0.48
N PHE A 269 -5.48 12.36 1.72
CA PHE A 269 -4.18 12.19 2.35
C PHE A 269 -3.31 11.15 1.62
N GLY A 270 -3.88 10.02 1.21
CA GLY A 270 -3.21 9.03 0.38
C GLY A 270 -2.68 9.62 -0.94
N THR A 271 -3.51 10.41 -1.65
CA THR A 271 -3.14 11.11 -2.88
C THR A 271 -1.98 12.08 -2.65
N VAL A 272 -2.02 12.84 -1.57
CA VAL A 272 -0.93 13.79 -1.25
C VAL A 272 0.36 13.05 -0.95
N VAL A 273 0.33 11.96 -0.16
CA VAL A 273 1.55 11.16 0.12
C VAL A 273 2.09 10.54 -1.16
N ALA A 274 1.25 9.90 -1.97
CA ALA A 274 1.65 9.32 -3.26
C ALA A 274 2.30 10.34 -4.20
N SER A 275 1.87 11.60 -4.15
CA SER A 275 2.46 12.66 -4.97
C SER A 275 3.90 13.01 -4.59
N TYR A 276 4.31 12.81 -3.34
CA TYR A 276 5.71 12.94 -2.93
C TYR A 276 6.55 11.74 -3.39
N CYS A 277 5.97 10.55 -3.35
CA CYS A 277 6.63 9.31 -3.78
C CYS A 277 7.14 9.45 -5.22
N VAL A 278 6.30 9.86 -6.14
CA VAL A 278 6.61 9.88 -7.58
C VAL A 278 7.67 10.90 -7.99
N GLU A 279 8.04 11.84 -7.14
CA GLU A 279 9.04 12.89 -7.44
C GLU A 279 10.49 12.46 -7.17
N ASN A 280 10.72 11.24 -6.63
CA ASN A 280 12.04 10.71 -6.32
C ASN A 280 12.11 9.20 -6.61
N PHE A 281 13.34 8.68 -6.75
CA PHE A 281 13.54 7.23 -6.80
C PHE A 281 13.37 6.58 -5.42
N GLY A 282 12.64 5.46 -5.40
CA GLY A 282 12.47 4.62 -4.23
C GLY A 282 11.80 5.36 -3.06
N VAL A 283 12.17 4.99 -1.85
CA VAL A 283 11.57 5.52 -0.61
C VAL A 283 11.95 6.97 -0.28
N LYS A 284 12.92 7.55 -0.99
CA LYS A 284 13.40 8.93 -0.74
C LYS A 284 12.28 9.97 -0.82
N GLY A 285 11.27 9.73 -1.65
CA GLY A 285 10.13 10.63 -1.78
C GLY A 285 9.26 10.71 -0.52
N VAL A 286 9.25 9.66 0.31
CA VAL A 286 8.36 9.55 1.49
C VAL A 286 9.09 9.42 2.80
N GLN A 287 10.36 9.02 2.78
CA GLN A 287 11.15 8.74 3.98
C GLN A 287 11.26 9.94 4.92
N ASP A 288 11.44 11.16 4.37
CA ASP A 288 11.74 12.36 5.14
C ASP A 288 10.64 13.42 5.11
N ILE A 289 9.47 13.11 4.54
CA ILE A 289 8.34 14.03 4.59
C ILE A 289 7.71 14.04 5.98
N ASN A 290 7.19 15.20 6.35
CA ASN A 290 6.51 15.43 7.60
C ASN A 290 5.12 16.02 7.38
N PHE A 291 4.32 16.09 8.43
CA PHE A 291 2.94 16.55 8.35
C PHE A 291 2.81 17.99 7.81
N ASN A 292 3.75 18.89 8.13
CA ASN A 292 3.71 20.28 7.60
C ASN A 292 3.87 20.31 6.05
N GLN A 293 4.61 19.36 5.48
CA GLN A 293 4.73 19.24 4.02
C GLN A 293 3.42 18.71 3.43
N ILE A 294 2.79 17.75 4.08
CA ILE A 294 1.46 17.26 3.71
C ILE A 294 0.44 18.40 3.70
N GLU A 295 0.37 19.21 4.79
CA GLU A 295 -0.54 20.36 4.89
C GLU A 295 -0.40 21.35 3.73
N LYS A 296 0.82 21.61 3.26
CA LYS A 296 1.04 22.51 2.11
C LYS A 296 0.39 21.99 0.82
N ARG A 297 0.42 20.67 0.58
CA ARG A 297 -0.23 20.09 -0.60
C ARG A 297 -1.74 19.92 -0.41
N LEU A 298 -2.22 19.81 0.82
CA LEU A 298 -3.64 19.76 1.12
C LEU A 298 -4.41 21.04 0.74
N GLU A 299 -3.73 22.18 0.62
CA GLU A 299 -4.37 23.45 0.27
C GLU A 299 -5.24 23.36 -0.99
N ILE A 300 -4.78 22.64 -2.02
CA ILE A 300 -5.56 22.47 -3.27
C ILE A 300 -6.73 21.50 -3.11
N PHE A 301 -6.70 20.68 -2.07
CA PHE A 301 -7.74 19.68 -1.78
C PHE A 301 -8.76 20.15 -0.74
N LYS A 302 -8.68 21.39 -0.24
CA LYS A 302 -9.64 21.91 0.73
C LYS A 302 -11.11 21.67 0.35
N PRO A 303 -11.53 21.82 -0.92
CA PRO A 303 -12.91 21.54 -1.32
C PRO A 303 -13.35 20.08 -1.11
N TYR A 304 -12.41 19.13 -1.02
CA TYR A 304 -12.65 17.70 -0.86
C TYR A 304 -12.57 17.23 0.60
N LEU A 305 -12.23 18.13 1.53
CA LEU A 305 -12.07 17.85 2.96
C LEU A 305 -13.26 18.32 3.81
N LEU A 306 -14.24 18.95 3.19
CA LEU A 306 -15.43 19.52 3.84
C LEU A 306 -16.49 18.48 4.16
#